data_244f75c1ffd29d0c1c5c9cdac5cecdef
#
_entry.id   244f75c1ffd29d0c1c5c9cdac5cecdef
#
_cell.length_a   1.000
_cell.length_b   1.000
_cell.length_c   1.000
_cell.angle_alpha   90.00
_cell.angle_beta   90.00
_cell.angle_gamma   90.00
#
_symmetry.space_group_name_H-M   'P 1'
#
loop_
_entity.id
_entity.type
_entity.pdbx_description
1 polymer ?
#
loop_
_entity_poly.entity_id
_entity_poly.type
_entity_poly.pdbx_seq_one_letter_code
_entity_poly.pdbx_strand_id
1 'polypeptide(L)'
;MRHRVAGYKLKRDGGARKSLLRGLVTNVIEQERVITTVPKAKAVKPLVDRMITLGKADTLHARREAARVLFTPASVKKLFDTLATRFGQRNGGYTRIVRLGPRKGDGAEVAMIELVGSELVKRAADRAKRKEERERAAREGREPGEDE
;
A
#
# COMPACT_ATOMS: atom_id res chain seq x y z
N MET A 1 -16.54 -26.68 15.39
CA MET A 1 -16.31 -25.62 14.36
C MET A 1 -16.33 -24.25 15.02
N ARG A 2 -15.39 -23.35 14.69
CA ARG A 2 -15.38 -21.96 15.21
C ARG A 2 -16.02 -21.05 14.17
N HIS A 3 -17.23 -20.59 14.43
CA HIS A 3 -17.94 -19.65 13.57
C HIS A 3 -17.56 -18.19 13.93
N ARG A 4 -17.68 -17.28 12.97
CA ARG A 4 -17.45 -15.81 13.13
C ARG A 4 -16.05 -15.43 13.62
N VAL A 5 -15.05 -16.27 13.42
CA VAL A 5 -13.66 -15.98 13.76
C VAL A 5 -12.94 -15.52 12.51
N ALA A 6 -12.95 -14.21 12.26
CA ALA A 6 -12.24 -13.58 11.17
C ALA A 6 -11.05 -12.75 11.68
N GLY A 7 -10.03 -12.61 10.84
CA GLY A 7 -8.90 -11.72 11.10
C GLY A 7 -7.70 -12.38 11.77
N TYR A 8 -6.65 -11.58 11.94
CA TYR A 8 -5.36 -12.01 12.48
C TYR A 8 -5.20 -11.53 13.92
N LYS A 9 -4.96 -12.45 14.86
CA LYS A 9 -4.63 -12.10 16.27
C LYS A 9 -3.26 -11.41 16.39
N LEU A 10 -2.32 -11.70 15.50
CA LEU A 10 -0.95 -11.14 15.44
C LEU A 10 -0.16 -11.34 16.75
N LYS A 11 -0.51 -12.38 17.53
CA LYS A 11 0.03 -12.67 18.87
C LYS A 11 -0.03 -11.46 19.82
N ARG A 12 -1.11 -10.66 19.73
CA ARG A 12 -1.33 -9.44 20.53
C ARG A 12 -2.69 -9.47 21.20
N ASP A 13 -2.81 -8.79 22.31
CA ASP A 13 -4.10 -8.51 22.95
C ASP A 13 -4.95 -7.57 22.06
N GLY A 14 -6.20 -7.33 22.44
CA GLY A 14 -7.12 -6.53 21.64
C GLY A 14 -6.69 -5.08 21.49
N GLY A 15 -6.18 -4.47 22.56
CA GLY A 15 -5.73 -3.08 22.59
C GLY A 15 -4.49 -2.85 21.74
N ALA A 16 -3.42 -3.63 21.98
CA ALA A 16 -2.16 -3.54 21.24
C ALA A 16 -2.33 -3.88 19.75
N ARG A 17 -3.22 -4.84 19.41
CA ARG A 17 -3.56 -5.15 18.03
C ARG A 17 -4.25 -3.97 17.33
N LYS A 18 -5.24 -3.35 17.98
CA LYS A 18 -5.95 -2.17 17.45
C LYS A 18 -5.00 -1.02 17.22
N SER A 19 -4.11 -0.72 18.17
CA SER A 19 -3.09 0.32 18.05
C SER A 19 -2.14 0.05 16.88
N LEU A 20 -1.60 -1.18 16.75
CA LEU A 20 -0.75 -1.57 15.63
C LEU A 20 -1.44 -1.36 14.27
N LEU A 21 -2.68 -1.81 14.14
CA LEU A 21 -3.41 -1.71 12.87
C LEU A 21 -3.73 -0.26 12.55
N ARG A 22 -4.12 0.57 13.52
CA ARG A 22 -4.32 2.01 13.33
C ARG A 22 -3.04 2.71 12.85
N GLY A 23 -1.90 2.42 13.49
CA GLY A 23 -0.61 2.97 13.07
C GLY A 23 -0.24 2.55 11.64
N LEU A 24 -0.44 1.27 11.28
CA LEU A 24 -0.18 0.80 9.91
C LEU A 24 -1.11 1.46 8.88
N VAL A 25 -2.40 1.63 9.18
CA VAL A 25 -3.35 2.34 8.30
C VAL A 25 -2.90 3.78 8.08
N THR A 26 -2.56 4.50 9.17
CA THR A 26 -2.06 5.88 9.10
C THR A 26 -0.83 5.97 8.20
N ASN A 27 0.15 5.09 8.41
CA ASN A 27 1.37 5.07 7.60
C ASN A 27 1.09 4.75 6.13
N VAL A 28 0.18 3.82 5.81
CA VAL A 28 -0.18 3.52 4.42
C VAL A 28 -0.85 4.72 3.75
N ILE A 29 -1.70 5.45 4.45
CA ILE A 29 -2.33 6.68 3.92
C ILE A 29 -1.27 7.77 3.68
N GLU A 30 -0.35 7.98 4.61
CA GLU A 30 0.68 9.01 4.52
C GLU A 30 1.76 8.70 3.48
N GLN A 31 2.33 7.50 3.55
CA GLN A 31 3.47 7.10 2.73
C GLN A 31 3.08 6.43 1.41
N GLU A 32 1.81 6.03 1.25
CA GLU A 32 1.26 5.29 0.11
C GLU A 32 1.88 3.91 -0.12
N ARG A 33 2.97 3.58 0.59
CA ARG A 33 3.71 2.33 0.50
C ARG A 33 4.35 2.03 1.85
N VAL A 34 4.14 0.81 2.36
CA VAL A 34 4.73 0.36 3.63
C VAL A 34 5.22 -1.07 3.49
N ILE A 35 6.44 -1.35 3.98
CA ILE A 35 6.99 -2.69 4.06
C ILE A 35 6.71 -3.26 5.45
N THR A 36 6.12 -4.46 5.49
CA THR A 36 5.78 -5.16 6.75
C THR A 36 5.71 -6.67 6.52
N THR A 37 5.37 -7.45 7.54
CA THR A 37 5.18 -8.89 7.35
C THR A 37 3.84 -9.20 6.66
N VAL A 38 3.80 -10.30 5.90
CA VAL A 38 2.61 -10.73 5.14
C VAL A 38 1.33 -10.78 6.00
N PRO A 39 1.32 -11.34 7.23
CA PRO A 39 0.12 -11.34 8.07
C PRO A 39 -0.37 -9.94 8.45
N LYS A 40 0.55 -9.00 8.71
CA LYS A 40 0.21 -7.60 9.03
C LYS A 40 -0.34 -6.88 7.80
N ALA A 41 0.29 -7.06 6.62
CA ALA A 41 -0.20 -6.50 5.37
C ALA A 41 -1.61 -6.99 5.02
N LYS A 42 -1.87 -8.30 5.18
CA LYS A 42 -3.20 -8.88 4.98
C LYS A 42 -4.24 -8.36 5.97
N ALA A 43 -3.85 -8.15 7.24
CA ALA A 43 -4.75 -7.63 8.26
C ALA A 43 -5.11 -6.16 8.06
N VAL A 44 -4.18 -5.35 7.54
CA VAL A 44 -4.38 -3.91 7.36
C VAL A 44 -5.10 -3.57 6.06
N LYS A 45 -4.99 -4.40 5.02
CA LYS A 45 -5.61 -4.17 3.71
C LYS A 45 -7.09 -3.79 3.77
N PRO A 46 -7.99 -4.57 4.39
CA PRO A 46 -9.41 -4.23 4.45
C PRO A 46 -9.69 -2.94 5.21
N LEU A 47 -8.85 -2.57 6.17
CA LEU A 47 -9.00 -1.33 6.93
C LEU A 47 -8.63 -0.12 6.06
N VAL A 48 -7.57 -0.21 5.27
CA VAL A 48 -7.20 0.85 4.31
C VAL A 48 -8.28 1.01 3.24
N ASP A 49 -8.76 -0.10 2.67
CA ASP A 49 -9.83 -0.08 1.67
C ASP A 49 -11.10 0.59 2.25
N ARG A 50 -11.47 0.30 3.51
CA ARG A 50 -12.57 0.98 4.21
C ARG A 50 -12.33 2.48 4.38
N MET A 51 -11.11 2.90 4.75
CA MET A 51 -10.78 4.33 4.89
C MET A 51 -10.96 5.08 3.56
N ILE A 52 -10.49 4.51 2.46
CA ILE A 52 -10.65 5.12 1.13
C ILE A 52 -12.13 5.20 0.74
N THR A 53 -12.93 4.19 1.06
CA THR A 53 -14.38 4.24 0.84
C THR A 53 -15.05 5.36 1.64
N LEU A 54 -14.66 5.56 2.91
CA LEU A 54 -15.12 6.70 3.72
C LEU A 54 -14.68 8.03 3.11
N GLY A 55 -13.43 8.12 2.60
CA GLY A 55 -12.93 9.30 1.89
C GLY A 55 -13.80 9.66 0.70
N LYS A 56 -14.21 8.69 -0.10
CA LYS A 56 -15.09 8.89 -1.28
C LYS A 56 -16.50 9.37 -0.92
N ALA A 57 -17.02 8.98 0.25
CA ALA A 57 -18.34 9.42 0.72
C ALA A 57 -18.38 10.89 1.15
N ASP A 58 -17.25 11.44 1.59
CA ASP A 58 -16.99 12.84 2.01
C ASP A 58 -18.08 13.51 2.85
N THR A 59 -18.73 12.74 3.72
CA THR A 59 -19.71 13.29 4.68
C THR A 59 -19.02 13.66 6.00
N LEU A 60 -19.64 14.54 6.79
CA LEU A 60 -19.14 14.87 8.13
C LEU A 60 -19.01 13.61 9.01
N HIS A 61 -19.95 12.67 8.88
CA HIS A 61 -19.89 11.38 9.57
C HIS A 61 -18.67 10.57 9.14
N ALA A 62 -18.42 10.46 7.83
CA ALA A 62 -17.25 9.76 7.30
C ALA A 62 -15.93 10.38 7.78
N ARG A 63 -15.83 11.70 7.84
CA ARG A 63 -14.66 12.42 8.39
C ARG A 63 -14.43 12.10 9.86
N ARG A 64 -15.49 12.06 10.69
CA ARG A 64 -15.41 11.68 12.11
C ARG A 64 -14.99 10.21 12.28
N GLU A 65 -15.53 9.30 11.48
CA GLU A 65 -15.16 7.88 11.52
C GLU A 65 -13.70 7.67 11.10
N ALA A 66 -13.22 8.35 10.05
CA ALA A 66 -11.82 8.30 9.65
C ALA A 66 -10.89 8.83 10.75
N ALA A 67 -11.24 9.96 11.39
CA ALA A 67 -10.47 10.54 12.49
C ALA A 67 -10.40 9.65 13.75
N ARG A 68 -11.36 8.75 13.97
CA ARG A 68 -11.28 7.74 15.04
C ARG A 68 -10.21 6.68 14.78
N VAL A 69 -9.86 6.43 13.51
CA VAL A 69 -8.90 5.40 13.12
C VAL A 69 -7.52 5.99 12.86
N LEU A 70 -7.44 7.07 12.10
CA LEU A 70 -6.19 7.74 11.76
C LEU A 70 -5.64 8.53 12.94
N PHE A 71 -4.32 8.49 13.14
CA PHE A 71 -3.70 9.17 14.29
C PHE A 71 -3.41 10.64 14.04
N THR A 72 -3.19 11.05 12.78
CA THR A 72 -2.73 12.38 12.45
C THR A 72 -3.78 13.17 11.64
N PRO A 73 -3.97 14.47 11.91
CA PRO A 73 -4.82 15.30 11.07
C PRO A 73 -4.35 15.36 9.61
N ALA A 74 -3.04 15.27 9.38
CA ALA A 74 -2.44 15.27 8.04
C ALA A 74 -2.90 14.06 7.22
N SER A 75 -2.95 12.85 7.82
CA SER A 75 -3.46 11.65 7.14
C SER A 75 -4.95 11.75 6.83
N VAL A 76 -5.74 12.34 7.73
CA VAL A 76 -7.17 12.61 7.46
C VAL A 76 -7.30 13.57 6.28
N LYS A 77 -6.58 14.69 6.28
CA LYS A 77 -6.58 15.65 5.17
C LYS A 77 -6.19 14.98 3.86
N LYS A 78 -5.07 14.25 3.81
CA LYS A 78 -4.61 13.52 2.62
C LYS A 78 -5.65 12.53 2.10
N LEU A 79 -6.37 11.83 3.01
CA LEU A 79 -7.41 10.88 2.64
C LEU A 79 -8.54 11.54 1.85
N PHE A 80 -9.07 12.67 2.32
CA PHE A 80 -10.22 13.34 1.71
C PHE A 80 -9.83 14.22 0.51
N ASP A 81 -8.72 14.95 0.58
CA ASP A 81 -8.34 15.91 -0.46
C ASP A 81 -7.67 15.22 -1.66
N THR A 82 -6.84 14.20 -1.42
CA THR A 82 -6.00 13.61 -2.47
C THR A 82 -6.48 12.21 -2.87
N LEU A 83 -6.63 11.30 -1.89
CA LEU A 83 -6.90 9.89 -2.18
C LEU A 83 -8.34 9.66 -2.61
N ALA A 84 -9.30 10.37 -2.03
CA ALA A 84 -10.70 10.30 -2.43
C ALA A 84 -10.89 10.65 -3.91
N THR A 85 -10.28 11.73 -4.36
CA THR A 85 -10.31 12.16 -5.76
C THR A 85 -9.63 11.15 -6.68
N ARG A 86 -8.43 10.66 -6.31
CA ARG A 86 -7.67 9.67 -7.08
C ARG A 86 -8.47 8.37 -7.31
N PHE A 87 -9.17 7.90 -6.29
CA PHE A 87 -9.92 6.65 -6.33
C PHE A 87 -11.41 6.83 -6.66
N GLY A 88 -11.86 8.01 -7.03
CA GLY A 88 -13.26 8.32 -7.31
C GLY A 88 -13.93 7.33 -8.26
N GLN A 89 -13.27 6.99 -9.36
CA GLN A 89 -13.77 6.09 -10.40
C GLN A 89 -13.55 4.60 -10.12
N ARG A 90 -12.87 4.24 -9.02
CA ARG A 90 -12.54 2.86 -8.71
C ARG A 90 -13.46 2.30 -7.63
N ASN A 91 -14.12 1.17 -7.90
CA ASN A 91 -15.09 0.55 -6.98
C ASN A 91 -14.46 -0.58 -6.15
N GLY A 92 -13.34 -0.28 -5.42
CA GLY A 92 -12.67 -1.24 -4.56
C GLY A 92 -11.27 -1.64 -5.03
N GLY A 93 -10.59 -2.49 -4.24
CA GLY A 93 -9.23 -2.95 -4.55
C GLY A 93 -8.23 -1.80 -4.65
N TYR A 94 -8.27 -0.87 -3.70
CA TYR A 94 -7.41 0.31 -3.70
C TYR A 94 -5.96 0.00 -3.33
N THR A 95 -5.74 -1.18 -2.72
CA THR A 95 -4.43 -1.60 -2.23
C THR A 95 -3.93 -2.86 -2.91
N ARG A 96 -2.60 -2.96 -3.10
CA ARG A 96 -1.90 -4.13 -3.59
C ARG A 96 -0.90 -4.60 -2.55
N ILE A 97 -0.72 -5.92 -2.44
CA ILE A 97 0.32 -6.55 -1.62
C ILE A 97 1.29 -7.26 -2.54
N VAL A 98 2.57 -6.89 -2.46
CA VAL A 98 3.68 -7.51 -3.19
C VAL A 98 4.56 -8.24 -2.17
N ARG A 99 4.81 -9.53 -2.35
CA ARG A 99 5.73 -10.30 -1.49
C ARG A 99 7.16 -9.97 -1.87
N LEU A 100 8.01 -9.77 -0.86
CA LEU A 100 9.43 -9.43 -1.03
C LEU A 100 10.37 -10.60 -0.65
N GLY A 101 9.80 -11.68 -0.08
CA GLY A 101 10.57 -12.82 0.39
C GLY A 101 10.87 -12.79 1.88
N PRO A 102 11.69 -13.76 2.36
CA PRO A 102 12.02 -13.88 3.77
C PRO A 102 13.00 -12.80 4.24
N ARG A 103 12.80 -12.31 5.46
CA ARG A 103 13.69 -11.34 6.10
C ARG A 103 14.92 -12.03 6.67
N LYS A 104 16.11 -11.42 6.50
CA LYS A 104 17.33 -11.90 7.13
C LYS A 104 17.20 -11.84 8.67
N GLY A 105 17.65 -12.87 9.34
CA GLY A 105 17.64 -13.01 10.79
C GLY A 105 16.55 -13.95 11.31
N ASP A 106 15.27 -13.71 10.99
CA ASP A 106 14.15 -14.50 11.53
C ASP A 106 13.34 -15.24 10.45
N GLY A 107 13.70 -15.12 9.17
CA GLY A 107 13.00 -15.79 8.08
C GLY A 107 11.54 -15.36 7.88
N ALA A 108 11.10 -14.29 8.54
CA ALA A 108 9.72 -13.84 8.42
C ALA A 108 9.39 -13.37 7.00
N GLU A 109 8.30 -13.87 6.43
CA GLU A 109 7.78 -13.45 5.14
C GLU A 109 7.42 -11.96 5.15
N VAL A 110 8.11 -11.16 4.33
CA VAL A 110 7.90 -9.73 4.19
C VAL A 110 7.09 -9.41 2.96
N ALA A 111 6.24 -8.42 3.07
CA ALA A 111 5.46 -7.88 1.96
C ALA A 111 5.41 -6.35 2.01
N MET A 112 5.30 -5.77 0.85
CA MET A 112 4.98 -4.37 0.67
C MET A 112 3.48 -4.24 0.40
N ILE A 113 2.80 -3.39 1.18
CA ILE A 113 1.46 -2.93 0.87
C ILE A 113 1.55 -1.53 0.27
N GLU A 114 0.88 -1.32 -0.85
CA GLU A 114 0.90 -0.04 -1.56
C GLU A 114 -0.48 0.35 -2.07
N LEU A 115 -0.71 1.65 -2.24
CA LEU A 115 -1.89 2.17 -2.91
C LEU A 115 -1.70 2.07 -4.43
N VAL A 116 -2.71 1.53 -5.13
CA VAL A 116 -2.68 1.38 -6.58
C VAL A 116 -2.69 2.77 -7.23
N GLY A 117 -1.86 2.96 -8.28
CA GLY A 117 -1.79 4.23 -9.00
C GLY A 117 -1.13 5.35 -8.21
N SER A 118 -0.34 5.06 -7.16
CA SER A 118 0.44 6.08 -6.47
C SER A 118 1.49 6.69 -7.43
N GLU A 119 1.87 7.95 -7.19
CA GLU A 119 2.93 8.59 -7.98
C GLU A 119 4.27 7.86 -7.86
N LEU A 120 4.52 7.24 -6.73
CA LEU A 120 5.71 6.42 -6.52
C LEU A 120 5.74 5.20 -7.45
N VAL A 121 4.57 4.57 -7.67
CA VAL A 121 4.44 3.45 -8.63
C VAL A 121 4.62 3.95 -10.06
N LYS A 122 4.04 5.10 -10.42
CA LYS A 122 4.23 5.72 -11.74
C LYS A 122 5.70 6.04 -11.98
N ARG A 123 6.36 6.74 -11.06
CA ARG A 123 7.79 7.08 -11.16
C ARG A 123 8.69 5.85 -11.25
N ALA A 124 8.36 4.77 -10.53
CA ALA A 124 9.11 3.51 -10.62
C ALA A 124 8.91 2.84 -11.99
N ALA A 125 7.69 2.83 -12.53
CA ALA A 125 7.39 2.31 -13.86
C ALA A 125 8.10 3.14 -14.96
N ASP A 126 8.08 4.47 -14.85
CA ASP A 126 8.76 5.36 -15.80
C ASP A 126 10.29 5.18 -15.77
N ARG A 127 10.86 4.98 -14.58
CA ARG A 127 12.31 4.65 -14.45
C ARG A 127 12.64 3.30 -15.06
N ALA A 128 11.80 2.29 -14.85
CA ALA A 128 11.99 0.97 -15.45
C ALA A 128 11.94 1.04 -16.98
N LYS A 129 10.94 1.72 -17.55
CA LYS A 129 10.83 1.94 -18.99
C LYS A 129 12.06 2.65 -19.57
N ARG A 130 12.50 3.75 -18.94
CA ARG A 130 13.70 4.47 -19.38
C ARG A 130 14.98 3.62 -19.31
N LYS A 131 15.05 2.70 -18.34
CA LYS A 131 16.18 1.77 -18.23
C LYS A 131 16.14 0.74 -19.35
N GLU A 132 14.98 0.14 -19.60
CA GLU A 132 14.78 -0.81 -20.71
C GLU A 132 15.06 -0.15 -22.08
N GLU A 133 14.59 1.07 -22.30
CA GLU A 133 14.87 1.83 -23.52
C GLU A 133 16.37 2.08 -23.72
N ARG A 134 17.08 2.46 -22.63
CA ARG A 134 18.54 2.65 -22.68
C ARG A 134 19.28 1.33 -22.95
N GLU A 135 18.88 0.23 -22.33
CA GLU A 135 19.47 -1.10 -22.56
C GLU A 135 19.21 -1.58 -23.98
N ARG A 136 18.01 -1.32 -24.51
CA ARG A 136 17.66 -1.62 -25.90
C ARG A 136 18.49 -0.79 -26.88
N ALA A 137 18.57 0.51 -26.69
CA ALA A 137 19.40 1.39 -27.52
C ALA A 137 20.89 1.01 -27.47
N ALA A 138 21.39 0.59 -26.30
CA ALA A 138 22.78 0.12 -26.15
C ALA A 138 23.02 -1.22 -26.85
N ARG A 139 21.99 -2.08 -26.98
CA ARG A 139 22.09 -3.33 -27.75
C ARG A 139 22.03 -3.10 -29.25
N GLU A 140 21.15 -2.21 -29.70
CA GLU A 140 20.98 -1.81 -31.11
C GLU A 140 22.20 -1.01 -31.64
N GLY A 141 22.86 -0.20 -30.77
CA GLY A 141 24.10 0.50 -31.11
C GLY A 141 25.40 -0.35 -31.07
N ARG A 142 25.26 -1.61 -30.69
CA ARG A 142 26.37 -2.59 -30.69
C ARG A 142 26.17 -3.58 -31.85
N GLU A 143 26.18 -3.05 -33.09
CA GLU A 143 26.28 -3.91 -34.24
C GLU A 143 27.62 -4.65 -34.22
N PRO A 144 27.66 -5.94 -34.59
CA PRO A 144 28.91 -6.67 -34.71
C PRO A 144 29.66 -6.11 -35.95
N GLY A 145 30.57 -5.20 -35.69
CA GLY A 145 31.56 -4.80 -36.66
C GLY A 145 32.62 -5.86 -36.77
N GLU A 146 32.61 -6.54 -37.89
CA GLU A 146 33.77 -6.98 -38.65
C GLU A 146 34.85 -7.75 -37.89
N ASP A 147 34.74 -9.08 -37.89
CA ASP A 147 35.87 -9.98 -37.89
C ASP A 147 36.14 -10.35 -39.39
N GLU A 148 37.10 -9.66 -40.03
CA GLU A 148 37.91 -10.17 -41.12
C GLU A 148 39.31 -10.48 -40.61
#